data_b63c0d80f92517233b9da1eabcf70b73
#
_entry.id   b63c0d80f92517233b9da1eabcf70b73
#
_cell.length_a   1.000
_cell.length_b   1.000
_cell.length_c   1.000
_cell.angle_alpha   90.00
_cell.angle_beta   90.00
_cell.angle_gamma   90.00
#
_symmetry.space_group_name_H-M   'P 1'
#
loop_
_entity.id
_entity.type
_entity.pdbx_description
1 polymer ?
#
loop_
_entity_poly.entity_id
_entity_poly.type
_entity_poly.pdbx_seq_one_letter_code
_entity_poly.pdbx_strand_id
1 'polypeptide(L)'
;MSERVCAVIPAAGRGTRLGSGIPKIMIEIAGGVTVWHLLYRRLRPRSEHVHVVVSPEGEAPFRDLAAEEIASGAVSVSVQDEPTGMGGAIFGAAPHWEPYDTILVVWGDQANLSPATVRRVVAAHRTSGLTVPLVPMADPYVEYEVAGSALVRVRQSREGDECRPGGLSDVGVFCLGTDGLRKEWTRYLRDAAPGTVTGEVNFLPFLPYLSQVAGRPLTVVPVDDPDEARGINTQADLDFARQAYLRGTEPGGR
;
A
#
# COMPACT_ATOMS: atom_id res chain seq x y z
N MET A 1 -7.22 8.46 -24.49
CA MET A 1 -6.20 7.43 -24.16
C MET A 1 -6.58 6.90 -22.79
N SER A 2 -6.44 5.59 -22.55
CA SER A 2 -6.64 5.04 -21.21
C SER A 2 -5.52 5.54 -20.29
N GLU A 3 -5.84 5.82 -19.04
CA GLU A 3 -4.89 6.19 -18.00
C GLU A 3 -3.90 5.04 -17.77
N ARG A 4 -2.60 5.34 -17.77
CA ARG A 4 -1.54 4.37 -17.56
C ARG A 4 -1.23 4.27 -16.06
N VAL A 5 -1.39 3.06 -15.51
CA VAL A 5 -1.25 2.80 -14.07
C VAL A 5 -0.03 1.92 -13.82
N CYS A 6 0.83 2.33 -12.87
CA CYS A 6 1.88 1.51 -12.30
C CYS A 6 1.51 1.14 -10.86
N ALA A 7 1.42 -0.15 -10.54
CA ALA A 7 1.31 -0.58 -9.15
C ALA A 7 2.69 -0.53 -8.48
N VAL A 8 2.78 0.03 -7.26
CA VAL A 8 4.01 0.13 -6.48
C VAL A 8 3.81 -0.54 -5.13
N ILE A 9 4.64 -1.53 -4.82
CA ILE A 9 4.55 -2.30 -3.58
C ILE A 9 5.81 -2.05 -2.75
N PRO A 10 5.76 -1.19 -1.71
CA PRO A 10 6.85 -1.06 -0.75
C PRO A 10 6.87 -2.29 0.17
N ALA A 11 7.82 -3.18 -0.04
CA ALA A 11 7.98 -4.46 0.66
C ALA A 11 9.36 -4.62 1.34
N ALA A 12 10.10 -3.52 1.52
CA ALA A 12 11.43 -3.52 2.15
C ALA A 12 11.40 -3.71 3.69
N GLY A 13 10.21 -3.79 4.30
CA GLY A 13 10.06 -3.99 5.74
C GLY A 13 10.58 -5.36 6.19
N ARG A 14 11.38 -5.38 7.29
CA ARG A 14 12.06 -6.58 7.81
C ARG A 14 11.14 -7.66 8.39
N GLY A 15 9.84 -7.44 8.55
CA GLY A 15 8.88 -8.44 9.06
C GLY A 15 9.19 -9.02 10.45
N THR A 16 10.00 -8.34 11.26
CA THR A 16 10.58 -8.83 12.52
C THR A 16 9.57 -9.34 13.55
N ARG A 17 8.33 -8.81 13.51
CA ARG A 17 7.25 -9.20 14.44
C ARG A 17 6.73 -10.63 14.21
N LEU A 18 6.88 -11.17 13.00
CA LEU A 18 6.47 -12.54 12.67
C LEU A 18 7.58 -13.57 12.95
N GLY A 19 8.80 -13.13 13.26
CA GLY A 19 9.93 -14.03 13.50
C GLY A 19 10.34 -14.91 12.32
N SER A 20 9.75 -14.67 11.14
CA SER A 20 9.93 -15.52 9.96
C SER A 20 11.26 -15.33 9.22
N GLY A 21 11.95 -14.22 9.46
CA GLY A 21 13.20 -13.88 8.75
C GLY A 21 13.04 -13.61 7.25
N ILE A 22 11.83 -13.74 6.70
CA ILE A 22 11.49 -13.46 5.30
C ILE A 22 10.57 -12.25 5.19
N PRO A 23 10.70 -11.43 4.12
CA PRO A 23 9.77 -10.33 3.85
C PRO A 23 8.33 -10.81 3.79
N LYS A 24 7.40 -10.04 4.37
CA LYS A 24 5.98 -10.39 4.46
C LYS A 24 5.35 -10.76 3.12
N ILE A 25 5.75 -10.08 2.05
CA ILE A 25 5.25 -10.32 0.69
C ILE A 25 5.55 -11.74 0.18
N MET A 26 6.57 -12.40 0.73
CA MET A 26 6.96 -13.77 0.36
C MET A 26 6.39 -14.84 1.29
N ILE A 27 5.65 -14.47 2.33
CA ILE A 27 5.05 -15.43 3.26
C ILE A 27 4.03 -16.29 2.50
N GLU A 28 4.16 -17.61 2.65
CA GLU A 28 3.23 -18.57 2.09
C GLU A 28 1.89 -18.54 2.85
N ILE A 29 0.82 -18.42 2.08
CA ILE A 29 -0.55 -18.51 2.57
C ILE A 29 -1.00 -19.97 2.55
N ALA A 30 -0.96 -20.63 1.39
CA ALA A 30 -1.27 -22.06 1.25
C ALA A 30 -0.80 -22.60 -0.11
N GLY A 31 -0.31 -23.86 -0.14
CA GLY A 31 -0.06 -24.60 -1.37
C GLY A 31 0.91 -23.91 -2.35
N GLY A 32 1.96 -23.27 -1.84
CA GLY A 32 2.92 -22.51 -2.64
C GLY A 32 2.44 -21.11 -3.04
N VAL A 33 1.20 -20.73 -2.71
CA VAL A 33 0.69 -19.37 -2.94
C VAL A 33 1.16 -18.45 -1.81
N THR A 34 1.90 -17.41 -2.16
CA THR A 34 2.39 -16.39 -1.23
C THR A 34 1.53 -15.12 -1.29
N VAL A 35 1.77 -14.18 -0.36
CA VAL A 35 1.16 -12.84 -0.41
C VAL A 35 1.44 -12.15 -1.75
N TRP A 36 2.65 -12.30 -2.31
CA TRP A 36 3.00 -11.82 -3.65
C TRP A 36 2.02 -12.32 -4.72
N HIS A 37 1.78 -13.61 -4.78
CA HIS A 37 0.87 -14.19 -5.79
C HIS A 37 -0.55 -13.62 -5.67
N LEU A 38 -1.03 -13.40 -4.44
CA LEU A 38 -2.34 -12.79 -4.21
C LEU A 38 -2.38 -11.34 -4.68
N LEU A 39 -1.39 -10.53 -4.32
CA LEU A 39 -1.29 -9.14 -4.73
C LEU A 39 -1.15 -9.02 -6.25
N TYR A 40 -0.23 -9.77 -6.85
CA TYR A 40 -0.02 -9.71 -8.30
C TYR A 40 -1.28 -10.02 -9.09
N ARG A 41 -2.01 -11.09 -8.74
CA ARG A 41 -3.29 -11.46 -9.39
C ARG A 41 -4.35 -10.37 -9.29
N ARG A 42 -4.37 -9.59 -8.20
CA ARG A 42 -5.32 -8.50 -7.98
C ARG A 42 -4.93 -7.22 -8.71
N LEU A 43 -3.64 -6.93 -8.78
CA LEU A 43 -3.11 -5.67 -9.31
C LEU A 43 -2.92 -5.71 -10.82
N ARG A 44 -2.39 -6.80 -11.37
CA ARG A 44 -2.04 -6.93 -12.78
C ARG A 44 -3.19 -6.60 -13.76
N PRO A 45 -4.46 -6.98 -13.49
CA PRO A 45 -5.57 -6.59 -14.36
C PRO A 45 -5.91 -5.10 -14.35
N ARG A 46 -5.31 -4.31 -13.45
CA ARG A 46 -5.59 -2.88 -13.23
C ARG A 46 -4.35 -2.00 -13.38
N SER A 47 -3.20 -2.57 -13.68
CA SER A 47 -1.94 -1.85 -13.89
C SER A 47 -1.21 -2.40 -15.10
N GLU A 48 -0.53 -1.52 -15.83
CA GLU A 48 0.31 -1.92 -16.96
C GLU A 48 1.63 -2.53 -16.47
N HIS A 49 2.07 -2.13 -15.28
CA HIS A 49 3.32 -2.56 -14.68
C HIS A 49 3.17 -2.68 -13.15
N VAL A 50 3.93 -3.59 -12.54
CA VAL A 50 4.04 -3.72 -11.09
C VAL A 50 5.50 -3.53 -10.70
N HIS A 51 5.76 -2.56 -9.83
CA HIS A 51 7.09 -2.33 -9.27
C HIS A 51 7.12 -2.71 -7.80
N VAL A 52 8.10 -3.50 -7.39
CA VAL A 52 8.26 -3.96 -6.00
C VAL A 52 9.57 -3.44 -5.44
N VAL A 53 9.51 -2.81 -4.28
CA VAL A 53 10.69 -2.34 -3.54
C VAL A 53 10.95 -3.30 -2.40
N VAL A 54 12.12 -3.93 -2.40
CA VAL A 54 12.53 -4.94 -1.40
C VAL A 54 13.73 -4.47 -0.59
N SER A 55 14.02 -5.15 0.52
CA SER A 55 15.30 -4.97 1.23
C SER A 55 16.43 -5.71 0.51
N PRO A 56 17.71 -5.39 0.80
CA PRO A 56 18.85 -6.11 0.23
C PRO A 56 18.76 -7.63 0.45
N GLU A 57 18.36 -8.06 1.66
CA GLU A 57 18.22 -9.49 1.98
C GLU A 57 17.03 -10.14 1.25
N GLY A 58 16.02 -9.34 0.90
CA GLY A 58 14.83 -9.79 0.19
C GLY A 58 14.98 -9.85 -1.33
N GLU A 59 16.01 -9.24 -1.90
CA GLU A 59 16.12 -9.07 -3.36
C GLU A 59 16.23 -10.40 -4.10
N ALA A 60 17.26 -11.20 -3.80
CA ALA A 60 17.50 -12.45 -4.51
C ALA A 60 16.31 -13.42 -4.38
N PRO A 61 15.80 -13.74 -3.17
CA PRO A 61 14.67 -14.65 -3.05
C PRO A 61 13.37 -14.10 -3.68
N PHE A 62 13.16 -12.78 -3.71
CA PHE A 62 11.99 -12.22 -4.39
C PHE A 62 12.13 -12.29 -5.92
N ARG A 63 13.34 -12.06 -6.46
CA ARG A 63 13.60 -12.22 -7.91
C ARG A 63 13.39 -13.65 -8.37
N ASP A 64 13.77 -14.64 -7.54
CA ASP A 64 13.51 -16.06 -7.83
C ASP A 64 12.00 -16.35 -7.79
N LEU A 65 11.27 -15.82 -6.80
CA LEU A 65 9.83 -16.00 -6.65
C LEU A 65 9.02 -15.39 -7.81
N ALA A 66 9.44 -14.25 -8.35
CA ALA A 66 8.76 -13.49 -9.40
C ALA A 66 9.48 -13.58 -10.76
N ALA A 67 10.28 -14.63 -10.98
CA ALA A 67 11.18 -14.73 -12.13
C ALA A 67 10.44 -14.65 -13.47
N GLU A 68 9.28 -15.30 -13.60
CA GLU A 68 8.48 -15.33 -14.83
C GLU A 68 7.92 -13.93 -15.14
N GLU A 69 7.37 -13.25 -14.15
CA GLU A 69 6.79 -11.91 -14.31
C GLU A 69 7.86 -10.85 -14.59
N ILE A 70 9.05 -11.00 -14.00
CA ILE A 70 10.21 -10.13 -14.30
C ILE A 70 10.70 -10.39 -15.71
N ALA A 71 10.84 -11.64 -16.13
CA ALA A 71 11.29 -12.01 -17.49
C ALA A 71 10.32 -11.52 -18.56
N SER A 72 9.01 -11.50 -18.28
CA SER A 72 7.99 -10.96 -19.19
C SER A 72 7.98 -9.43 -19.27
N GLY A 73 8.72 -8.72 -18.41
CA GLY A 73 8.69 -7.26 -18.30
C GLY A 73 7.47 -6.71 -17.57
N ALA A 74 6.58 -7.57 -17.04
CA ALA A 74 5.40 -7.14 -16.30
C ALA A 74 5.74 -6.63 -14.89
N VAL A 75 6.88 -7.06 -14.34
CA VAL A 75 7.36 -6.72 -13.00
C VAL A 75 8.78 -6.18 -13.06
N SER A 76 9.06 -5.18 -12.25
CA SER A 76 10.42 -4.73 -11.94
C SER A 76 10.66 -4.65 -10.43
N VAL A 77 11.91 -4.72 -10.04
CA VAL A 77 12.34 -4.75 -8.64
C VAL A 77 13.43 -3.70 -8.41
N SER A 78 13.31 -2.96 -7.33
CA SER A 78 14.41 -2.14 -6.79
C SER A 78 14.67 -2.47 -5.33
N VAL A 79 15.84 -2.07 -4.86
CA VAL A 79 16.27 -2.29 -3.47
C VAL A 79 16.23 -0.97 -2.71
N GLN A 80 15.70 -1.01 -1.50
CA GLN A 80 15.86 0.05 -0.52
C GLN A 80 16.99 -0.35 0.44
N ASP A 81 18.17 0.22 0.23
CA ASP A 81 19.38 -0.14 1.00
C ASP A 81 19.26 0.26 2.47
N GLU A 82 18.70 1.45 2.74
CA GLU A 82 18.47 1.94 4.09
C GLU A 82 16.97 1.97 4.41
N PRO A 83 16.54 1.53 5.60
CA PRO A 83 15.13 1.49 5.99
C PRO A 83 14.62 2.90 6.34
N THR A 84 14.49 3.76 5.33
CA THR A 84 14.01 5.15 5.47
C THR A 84 12.47 5.26 5.53
N GLY A 85 11.79 4.13 5.67
CA GLY A 85 10.34 4.04 5.73
C GLY A 85 9.66 3.88 4.37
N MET A 86 8.32 3.73 4.40
CA MET A 86 7.51 3.47 3.19
C MET A 86 7.60 4.61 2.16
N GLY A 87 7.63 5.86 2.62
CA GLY A 87 7.80 7.01 1.73
C GLY A 87 9.12 6.94 0.97
N GLY A 88 10.22 6.62 1.68
CA GLY A 88 11.53 6.41 1.05
C GLY A 88 11.50 5.33 -0.02
N ALA A 89 10.83 4.21 0.24
CA ALA A 89 10.67 3.11 -0.73
C ALA A 89 9.89 3.58 -1.99
N ILE A 90 8.72 4.21 -1.80
CA ILE A 90 7.86 4.65 -2.90
C ILE A 90 8.58 5.69 -3.78
N PHE A 91 9.17 6.71 -3.16
CA PHE A 91 9.79 7.82 -3.90
C PHE A 91 11.21 7.53 -4.38
N GLY A 92 11.92 6.59 -3.74
CA GLY A 92 13.16 6.03 -4.25
C GLY A 92 12.95 5.26 -5.57
N ALA A 93 11.77 4.67 -5.73
CA ALA A 93 11.37 3.97 -6.94
C ALA A 93 10.80 4.89 -8.05
N ALA A 94 10.88 6.22 -7.90
CA ALA A 94 10.30 7.18 -8.84
C ALA A 94 10.64 6.93 -10.33
N PRO A 95 11.88 6.59 -10.72
CA PRO A 95 12.20 6.30 -12.11
C PRO A 95 11.35 5.19 -12.76
N HIS A 96 10.78 4.28 -11.95
CA HIS A 96 9.97 3.16 -12.43
C HIS A 96 8.49 3.52 -12.62
N TRP A 97 7.97 4.53 -11.90
CA TRP A 97 6.57 4.89 -11.97
C TRP A 97 6.28 6.29 -12.56
N GLU A 98 7.25 7.21 -12.60
CA GLU A 98 7.08 8.53 -13.25
C GLU A 98 6.64 8.47 -14.72
N PRO A 99 6.95 7.43 -15.52
CA PRO A 99 6.43 7.30 -16.88
C PRO A 99 4.92 7.03 -16.97
N TYR A 100 4.24 6.78 -15.87
CA TYR A 100 2.81 6.46 -15.79
C TYR A 100 2.01 7.67 -15.30
N ASP A 101 0.69 7.69 -15.56
CA ASP A 101 -0.19 8.79 -15.15
C ASP A 101 -0.59 8.67 -13.68
N THR A 102 -0.63 7.44 -13.17
CA THR A 102 -1.07 7.11 -11.80
C THR A 102 -0.20 6.01 -11.21
N ILE A 103 0.12 6.15 -9.92
CA ILE A 103 0.59 5.04 -9.10
C ILE A 103 -0.55 4.45 -8.26
N LEU A 104 -0.61 3.11 -8.24
CA LEU A 104 -1.45 2.33 -7.35
C LEU A 104 -0.53 1.76 -6.25
N VAL A 105 -0.41 2.47 -5.13
CA VAL A 105 0.41 2.04 -3.99
C VAL A 105 -0.34 0.98 -3.21
N VAL A 106 0.32 -0.15 -2.91
CA VAL A 106 -0.28 -1.24 -2.11
C VAL A 106 0.73 -1.75 -1.10
N TRP A 107 0.30 -1.89 0.17
CA TRP A 107 1.18 -2.45 1.18
C TRP A 107 1.47 -3.93 0.91
N GLY A 108 2.74 -4.33 1.07
CA GLY A 108 3.22 -5.68 0.78
C GLY A 108 2.72 -6.78 1.72
N ASP A 109 1.86 -6.47 2.67
CA ASP A 109 1.27 -7.40 3.63
C ASP A 109 -0.27 -7.52 3.52
N GLN A 110 -0.88 -6.91 2.50
CA GLN A 110 -2.33 -6.86 2.28
C GLN A 110 -2.90 -8.12 1.62
N ALA A 111 -2.79 -9.25 2.31
CA ALA A 111 -3.30 -10.52 1.80
C ALA A 111 -4.83 -10.57 1.68
N ASN A 112 -5.57 -9.74 2.41
CA ASN A 112 -7.03 -9.73 2.43
C ASN A 112 -7.67 -8.68 1.50
N LEU A 113 -6.89 -7.85 0.83
CA LEU A 113 -7.39 -6.84 -0.13
C LEU A 113 -8.19 -7.49 -1.26
N SER A 114 -9.44 -7.10 -1.48
CA SER A 114 -10.27 -7.71 -2.51
C SER A 114 -9.99 -7.18 -3.93
N PRO A 115 -10.14 -8.02 -4.97
CA PRO A 115 -10.08 -7.57 -6.36
C PRO A 115 -11.15 -6.52 -6.68
N ALA A 116 -12.29 -6.57 -6.01
CA ALA A 116 -13.38 -5.62 -6.18
C ALA A 116 -12.99 -4.22 -5.67
N THR A 117 -12.36 -4.14 -4.51
CA THR A 117 -11.86 -2.88 -3.96
C THR A 117 -10.76 -2.28 -4.83
N VAL A 118 -9.78 -3.06 -5.29
CA VAL A 118 -8.76 -2.59 -6.24
C VAL A 118 -9.41 -2.01 -7.50
N ARG A 119 -10.38 -2.71 -8.08
CA ARG A 119 -11.12 -2.24 -9.26
C ARG A 119 -11.84 -0.91 -8.99
N ARG A 120 -12.54 -0.79 -7.85
CA ARG A 120 -13.29 0.41 -7.46
C ARG A 120 -12.37 1.60 -7.24
N VAL A 121 -11.23 1.40 -6.59
CA VAL A 121 -10.23 2.44 -6.31
C VAL A 121 -9.66 3.00 -7.61
N VAL A 122 -9.23 2.12 -8.53
CA VAL A 122 -8.71 2.55 -9.84
C VAL A 122 -9.80 3.22 -10.68
N ALA A 123 -11.01 2.67 -10.71
CA ALA A 123 -12.12 3.24 -11.49
C ALA A 123 -12.61 4.59 -10.96
N ALA A 124 -12.50 4.84 -9.66
CA ALA A 124 -12.89 6.11 -9.04
C ALA A 124 -11.79 7.17 -9.08
N HIS A 125 -10.55 6.76 -9.40
CA HIS A 125 -9.42 7.69 -9.41
C HIS A 125 -9.53 8.73 -10.53
N ARG A 126 -9.05 9.93 -10.22
CA ARG A 126 -8.86 11.03 -11.18
C ARG A 126 -7.38 11.33 -11.25
N THR A 127 -6.82 11.36 -12.44
CA THR A 127 -5.37 11.44 -12.72
C THR A 127 -4.59 12.47 -11.88
N SER A 128 -5.19 13.61 -11.55
CA SER A 128 -4.56 14.63 -10.71
C SER A 128 -4.82 14.47 -9.21
N GLY A 129 -5.58 13.43 -8.80
CA GLY A 129 -6.15 13.29 -7.46
C GLY A 129 -5.38 12.38 -6.52
N LEU A 130 -5.99 12.23 -5.36
CA LEU A 130 -5.71 11.25 -4.32
C LEU A 130 -6.97 10.40 -4.10
N THR A 131 -6.87 9.09 -4.22
CA THR A 131 -8.00 8.17 -3.94
C THR A 131 -7.63 7.25 -2.80
N VAL A 132 -8.47 7.21 -1.77
CA VAL A 132 -8.29 6.43 -0.55
C VAL A 132 -9.53 5.58 -0.28
N PRO A 133 -9.44 4.26 -0.27
CA PRO A 133 -10.51 3.40 0.23
C PRO A 133 -10.53 3.43 1.75
N LEU A 134 -11.71 3.65 2.33
CA LEU A 134 -11.89 3.75 3.78
C LEU A 134 -12.98 2.82 4.27
N VAL A 135 -12.75 2.19 5.42
CA VAL A 135 -13.65 1.29 6.11
C VAL A 135 -13.77 1.69 7.59
N PRO A 136 -14.99 1.68 8.19
CA PRO A 136 -15.13 1.86 9.63
C PRO A 136 -14.52 0.67 10.39
N MET A 137 -13.67 0.95 11.38
CA MET A 137 -13.00 -0.05 12.22
C MET A 137 -13.39 0.15 13.68
N ALA A 138 -13.75 -0.94 14.37
CA ALA A 138 -14.07 -0.88 15.81
C ALA A 138 -12.87 -0.35 16.62
N ASP A 139 -11.66 -0.76 16.26
CA ASP A 139 -10.39 -0.36 16.88
C ASP A 139 -9.34 -0.11 15.77
N PRO A 140 -9.33 1.08 15.15
CA PRO A 140 -8.45 1.36 14.03
C PRO A 140 -7.00 1.55 14.50
N TYR A 141 -6.08 0.90 13.81
CA TYR A 141 -4.64 1.13 14.00
C TYR A 141 -4.17 2.43 13.33
N VAL A 142 -4.84 2.81 12.27
CA VAL A 142 -4.68 4.09 11.56
C VAL A 142 -6.06 4.68 11.36
N GLU A 143 -6.24 5.96 11.71
CA GLU A 143 -7.51 6.67 11.56
C GLU A 143 -7.39 7.84 10.60
N TYR A 144 -8.29 7.90 9.63
CA TYR A 144 -8.42 8.96 8.64
C TYR A 144 -9.54 9.92 9.01
N GLU A 145 -9.21 11.20 9.14
CA GLU A 145 -10.17 12.26 9.38
C GLU A 145 -10.44 13.03 8.09
N VAL A 146 -11.68 12.91 7.60
CA VAL A 146 -12.15 13.57 6.37
C VAL A 146 -13.17 14.63 6.75
N ALA A 147 -12.99 15.86 6.25
CA ALA A 147 -13.94 16.95 6.42
C ALA A 147 -14.31 17.53 5.05
N GLY A 148 -15.58 17.38 4.66
CA GLY A 148 -16.04 17.74 3.33
C GLY A 148 -15.29 16.95 2.24
N SER A 149 -14.57 17.66 1.38
CA SER A 149 -13.77 17.08 0.29
C SER A 149 -12.27 17.01 0.59
N ALA A 150 -11.86 17.22 1.84
CA ALA A 150 -10.45 17.24 2.23
C ALA A 150 -10.11 16.12 3.22
N LEU A 151 -8.96 15.50 3.04
CA LEU A 151 -8.32 14.67 4.06
C LEU A 151 -7.59 15.59 5.03
N VAL A 152 -8.10 15.67 6.27
CA VAL A 152 -7.61 16.64 7.26
C VAL A 152 -6.43 16.09 8.05
N ARG A 153 -6.52 14.84 8.46
CA ARG A 153 -5.51 14.20 9.32
C ARG A 153 -5.50 12.69 9.15
N VAL A 154 -4.33 12.10 9.35
CA VAL A 154 -4.17 10.66 9.58
C VAL A 154 -3.52 10.49 10.94
N ARG A 155 -4.18 9.72 11.83
CA ARG A 155 -3.66 9.32 13.14
C ARG A 155 -3.09 7.93 13.04
N GLN A 156 -2.01 7.68 13.76
CA GLN A 156 -1.32 6.40 13.78
C GLN A 156 -1.04 5.98 15.22
N SER A 157 -1.72 4.94 15.71
CA SER A 157 -1.51 4.43 17.07
C SER A 157 -0.06 3.98 17.30
N ARG A 158 0.61 3.55 16.25
CA ARG A 158 2.04 3.22 16.27
C ARG A 158 2.94 4.40 16.64
N GLU A 159 2.52 5.62 16.32
CA GLU A 159 3.25 6.86 16.63
C GLU A 159 2.74 7.54 17.91
N GLY A 160 1.85 6.88 18.65
CA GLY A 160 1.31 7.38 19.90
C GLY A 160 0.04 8.22 19.74
N ASP A 161 -0.53 8.30 18.53
CA ASP A 161 -1.83 8.95 18.36
C ASP A 161 -2.96 8.11 18.97
N GLU A 162 -3.97 8.78 19.54
CA GLU A 162 -5.23 8.15 19.93
C GLU A 162 -6.16 8.07 18.70
N CYS A 163 -6.44 6.85 18.25
CA CYS A 163 -7.44 6.58 17.23
C CYS A 163 -8.80 6.36 17.90
N ARG A 164 -9.88 6.88 17.29
CA ARG A 164 -11.24 6.78 17.85
C ARG A 164 -11.87 5.44 17.48
N PRO A 165 -12.56 4.77 18.42
CA PRO A 165 -13.38 3.61 18.09
C PRO A 165 -14.42 3.96 17.01
N GLY A 166 -14.57 3.10 16.01
CA GLY A 166 -15.44 3.37 14.85
C GLY A 166 -14.84 4.32 13.82
N GLY A 167 -13.60 4.77 14.00
CA GLY A 167 -12.89 5.63 13.04
C GLY A 167 -12.66 4.94 11.69
N LEU A 168 -12.48 5.74 10.65
CA LEU A 168 -12.22 5.26 9.30
C LEU A 168 -10.74 4.85 9.15
N SER A 169 -10.49 3.65 8.66
CA SER A 169 -9.15 3.15 8.37
C SER A 169 -8.99 2.84 6.88
N ASP A 170 -7.76 2.90 6.37
CA ASP A 170 -7.48 2.45 5.01
C ASP A 170 -7.38 0.92 4.93
N VAL A 171 -7.46 0.41 3.72
CA VAL A 171 -7.27 -1.02 3.43
C VAL A 171 -5.93 -1.30 2.73
N GLY A 172 -4.96 -0.40 2.89
CA GLY A 172 -3.59 -0.58 2.39
C GLY A 172 -3.43 -0.42 0.89
N VAL A 173 -4.33 0.28 0.22
CA VAL A 173 -4.24 0.60 -1.21
C VAL A 173 -4.61 2.06 -1.47
N PHE A 174 -3.87 2.75 -2.36
CA PHE A 174 -4.06 4.17 -2.68
C PHE A 174 -3.79 4.42 -4.15
N CYS A 175 -4.57 5.30 -4.81
CA CYS A 175 -4.18 5.86 -6.10
C CYS A 175 -3.73 7.31 -5.95
N LEU A 176 -2.63 7.65 -6.61
CA LEU A 176 -2.03 8.98 -6.63
C LEU A 176 -1.65 9.35 -8.06
N GLY A 177 -2.10 10.49 -8.55
CA GLY A 177 -1.61 11.03 -9.82
C GLY A 177 -0.11 11.33 -9.74
N THR A 178 0.65 11.00 -10.79
CA THR A 178 2.12 11.11 -10.77
C THR A 178 2.61 12.51 -11.07
N ASP A 179 1.82 13.33 -11.79
CA ASP A 179 2.25 14.69 -12.16
C ASP A 179 2.59 15.52 -10.92
N GLY A 180 3.83 15.99 -10.88
CA GLY A 180 4.37 16.77 -9.76
C GLY A 180 4.54 16.02 -8.44
N LEU A 181 4.12 14.75 -8.32
CA LEU A 181 4.07 14.00 -7.06
C LEU A 181 5.41 13.92 -6.33
N ARG A 182 6.50 13.66 -7.08
CA ARG A 182 7.86 13.63 -6.51
C ARG A 182 8.30 15.00 -6.00
N LYS A 183 7.91 16.08 -6.69
CA LYS A 183 8.22 17.45 -6.24
C LYS A 183 7.47 17.77 -4.95
N GLU A 184 6.22 17.35 -4.84
CA GLU A 184 5.42 17.54 -3.61
C GLU A 184 6.01 16.74 -2.44
N TRP A 185 6.46 15.49 -2.68
CA TRP A 185 7.18 14.73 -1.65
C TRP A 185 8.44 15.45 -1.18
N THR A 186 9.25 15.97 -2.11
CA THR A 186 10.46 16.73 -1.77
C THR A 186 10.17 18.00 -0.98
N ARG A 187 9.03 18.67 -1.26
CA ARG A 187 8.58 19.83 -0.49
C ARG A 187 8.13 19.42 0.90
N TYR A 188 7.31 18.37 0.98
CA TYR A 188 6.83 17.82 2.24
C TYR A 188 7.98 17.48 3.18
N LEU A 189 9.04 16.84 2.68
CA LEU A 189 10.22 16.45 3.46
C LEU A 189 10.95 17.62 4.14
N ARG A 190 10.80 18.86 3.66
CA ARG A 190 11.47 20.02 4.27
C ARG A 190 10.95 20.35 5.67
N ASP A 191 9.65 20.07 5.89
CA ASP A 191 8.95 20.43 7.11
C ASP A 191 8.42 19.20 7.87
N ALA A 192 8.57 18.00 7.27
CA ALA A 192 8.10 16.76 7.87
C ALA A 192 8.94 16.37 9.08
N ALA A 193 8.28 16.18 10.21
CA ALA A 193 8.92 15.63 11.40
C ALA A 193 9.00 14.09 11.26
N PRO A 194 10.11 13.48 11.71
CA PRO A 194 10.18 12.03 11.88
C PRO A 194 9.12 11.55 12.87
N GLY A 195 8.62 10.33 12.66
CA GLY A 195 7.73 9.67 13.61
C GLY A 195 8.36 9.56 15.00
N THR A 196 7.59 9.83 16.04
CA THR A 196 8.09 9.91 17.42
C THR A 196 8.61 8.56 17.95
N VAL A 197 8.07 7.47 17.43
CA VAL A 197 8.41 6.10 17.82
C VAL A 197 9.34 5.43 16.83
N THR A 198 9.10 5.63 15.53
CA THR A 198 9.87 4.95 14.47
C THR A 198 11.12 5.69 14.05
N GLY A 199 11.19 7.00 14.22
CA GLY A 199 12.25 7.85 13.70
C GLY A 199 12.26 7.98 12.16
N GLU A 200 11.29 7.37 11.47
CA GLU A 200 11.13 7.41 10.02
C GLU A 200 10.19 8.57 9.62
N VAL A 201 10.40 9.15 8.44
CA VAL A 201 9.39 10.05 7.87
C VAL A 201 8.24 9.19 7.30
N ASN A 202 7.11 9.22 8.02
CA ASN A 202 5.95 8.44 7.67
C ASN A 202 5.29 8.92 6.37
N PHE A 203 4.89 7.98 5.50
CA PHE A 203 4.18 8.27 4.26
C PHE A 203 2.75 8.75 4.50
N LEU A 204 2.04 8.19 5.47
CA LEU A 204 0.61 8.47 5.67
C LEU A 204 0.29 9.94 5.94
N PRO A 205 1.07 10.71 6.73
CA PRO A 205 0.87 12.15 6.89
C PRO A 205 1.09 12.99 5.62
N PHE A 206 1.74 12.44 4.60
CA PHE A 206 1.85 13.09 3.30
C PHE A 206 0.51 13.15 2.55
N LEU A 207 -0.41 12.23 2.82
CA LEU A 207 -1.73 12.23 2.17
C LEU A 207 -2.59 13.47 2.54
N PRO A 208 -2.71 13.88 3.83
CA PRO A 208 -3.29 15.17 4.19
C PRO A 208 -2.57 16.37 3.58
N TYR A 209 -1.24 16.35 3.50
CA TYR A 209 -0.49 17.41 2.83
C TYR A 209 -0.88 17.51 1.34
N LEU A 210 -0.99 16.39 0.63
CA LEU A 210 -1.45 16.38 -0.76
C LEU A 210 -2.84 17.00 -0.91
N SER A 211 -3.77 16.66 0.00
CA SER A 211 -5.13 17.16 -0.03
C SER A 211 -5.23 18.65 0.29
N GLN A 212 -4.56 19.11 1.36
CA GLN A 212 -4.75 20.46 1.91
C GLN A 212 -3.76 21.49 1.37
N VAL A 213 -2.51 21.10 1.17
CA VAL A 213 -1.42 22.02 0.79
C VAL A 213 -1.16 21.97 -0.71
N ALA A 214 -1.06 20.78 -1.29
CA ALA A 214 -0.89 20.62 -2.73
C ALA A 214 -2.20 20.76 -3.51
N GLY A 215 -3.35 20.80 -2.83
CA GLY A 215 -4.65 21.02 -3.45
C GLY A 215 -5.16 19.87 -4.32
N ARG A 216 -4.66 18.64 -4.09
CA ARG A 216 -5.11 17.48 -4.85
C ARG A 216 -6.52 17.07 -4.44
N PRO A 217 -7.44 16.87 -5.40
CA PRO A 217 -8.80 16.46 -5.08
C PRO A 217 -8.81 15.06 -4.44
N LEU A 218 -9.51 14.94 -3.31
CA LEU A 218 -9.71 13.69 -2.61
C LEU A 218 -10.91 12.93 -3.18
N THR A 219 -10.73 11.66 -3.46
CA THR A 219 -11.81 10.70 -3.70
C THR A 219 -11.78 9.62 -2.61
N VAL A 220 -12.85 9.50 -1.85
CA VAL A 220 -13.02 8.41 -0.86
C VAL A 220 -13.83 7.30 -1.50
N VAL A 221 -13.33 6.07 -1.42
CA VAL A 221 -14.04 4.86 -1.84
C VAL A 221 -14.48 4.11 -0.59
N PRO A 222 -15.77 4.06 -0.26
CA PRO A 222 -16.24 3.30 0.90
C PRO A 222 -15.95 1.80 0.72
N VAL A 223 -15.46 1.16 1.77
CA VAL A 223 -15.27 -0.31 1.84
C VAL A 223 -16.17 -0.84 2.93
N ASP A 224 -16.86 -1.94 2.65
CA ASP A 224 -17.86 -2.49 3.57
C ASP A 224 -17.28 -3.60 4.47
N ASP A 225 -16.24 -4.29 3.99
CA ASP A 225 -15.61 -5.41 4.69
C ASP A 225 -14.37 -4.93 5.49
N PRO A 226 -14.44 -4.87 6.84
CA PRO A 226 -13.32 -4.45 7.66
C PRO A 226 -12.13 -5.43 7.61
N ASP A 227 -12.36 -6.67 7.19
CA ASP A 227 -11.28 -7.66 7.06
C ASP A 227 -10.28 -7.28 5.94
N GLU A 228 -10.69 -6.46 4.97
CA GLU A 228 -9.79 -5.92 3.95
C GLU A 228 -8.73 -4.97 4.53
N ALA A 229 -8.97 -4.36 5.70
CA ALA A 229 -7.97 -3.52 6.39
C ALA A 229 -6.92 -4.34 7.16
N ARG A 230 -7.11 -5.65 7.26
CA ARG A 230 -6.25 -6.53 8.05
C ARG A 230 -5.02 -7.00 7.27
N GLY A 231 -3.92 -6.24 7.35
CA GLY A 231 -2.61 -6.67 6.88
C GLY A 231 -1.97 -7.72 7.80
N ILE A 232 -1.04 -8.51 7.27
CA ILE A 232 -0.34 -9.55 8.05
C ILE A 232 0.74 -8.89 8.91
N ASN A 233 0.47 -8.72 10.21
CA ASN A 233 1.40 -8.15 11.19
C ASN A 233 1.79 -9.14 12.30
N THR A 234 0.91 -10.08 12.61
CA THR A 234 1.06 -11.09 13.65
C THR A 234 0.79 -12.49 13.11
N GLN A 235 1.13 -13.53 13.90
CA GLN A 235 0.75 -14.91 13.56
C GLN A 235 -0.77 -15.08 13.42
N ALA A 236 -1.55 -14.41 14.27
CA ALA A 236 -3.02 -14.45 14.20
C ALA A 236 -3.56 -13.85 12.89
N ASP A 237 -2.90 -12.81 12.33
CA ASP A 237 -3.28 -12.25 11.03
C ASP A 237 -2.95 -13.22 9.89
N LEU A 238 -1.81 -13.89 9.98
CA LEU A 238 -1.43 -14.91 9.00
C LEU A 238 -2.39 -16.09 9.02
N ASP A 239 -2.75 -16.59 10.20
CA ASP A 239 -3.70 -17.70 10.35
C ASP A 239 -5.08 -17.30 9.83
N PHE A 240 -5.50 -16.06 10.06
CA PHE A 240 -6.73 -15.51 9.50
C PHE A 240 -6.68 -15.48 7.96
N ALA A 241 -5.62 -14.92 7.37
CA ALA A 241 -5.45 -14.85 5.92
C ALA A 241 -5.46 -16.24 5.26
N ARG A 242 -4.80 -17.22 5.88
CA ARG A 242 -4.80 -18.63 5.47
C ARG A 242 -6.21 -19.23 5.47
N GLN A 243 -6.94 -19.03 6.55
CA GLN A 243 -8.31 -19.53 6.66
C GLN A 243 -9.25 -18.87 5.65
N ALA A 244 -9.12 -17.55 5.43
CA ALA A 244 -9.90 -16.81 4.43
C ALA A 244 -9.63 -17.36 3.02
N TYR A 245 -8.37 -17.59 2.69
CA TYR A 245 -7.97 -18.16 1.40
C TYR A 245 -8.53 -19.58 1.19
N LEU A 246 -8.39 -20.46 2.19
CA LEU A 246 -8.86 -21.86 2.12
C LEU A 246 -10.38 -21.98 2.04
N ARG A 247 -11.14 -21.03 2.61
CA ARG A 247 -12.60 -21.00 2.47
C ARG A 247 -13.07 -20.64 1.05
N GLY A 248 -12.16 -20.34 0.14
CA GLY A 248 -12.51 -19.87 -1.20
C GLY A 248 -13.13 -18.47 -1.19
N THR A 249 -13.12 -17.80 -0.04
CA THR A 249 -13.42 -16.40 0.08
C THR A 249 -12.15 -15.62 -0.25
N GLU A 250 -11.75 -15.61 -1.53
CA GLU A 250 -11.01 -14.44 -1.97
C GLU A 250 -11.95 -13.26 -1.70
N PRO A 251 -11.58 -12.30 -0.84
CA PRO A 251 -12.44 -11.16 -0.56
C PRO A 251 -12.83 -10.51 -1.89
N GLY A 252 -14.15 -10.51 -2.25
CA GLY A 252 -14.65 -9.91 -3.48
C GLY A 252 -14.75 -10.80 -4.73
N GLY A 253 -14.62 -12.11 -4.62
CA GLY A 253 -14.89 -13.06 -5.70
C GLY A 253 -16.39 -13.38 -5.86
N ARG A 254 -17.24 -12.39 -6.13
CA ARG A 254 -18.57 -12.50 -6.73
C ARG A 254 -18.80 -11.36 -7.71
#